data_baad5922e6b6181020f02d40ecaa1c7b
#
_entry.id   baad5922e6b6181020f02d40ecaa1c7b
#
_cell.length_a   1.000
_cell.length_b   1.000
_cell.length_c   1.000
_cell.angle_alpha   90.00
_cell.angle_beta   90.00
_cell.angle_gamma   90.00
#
_symmetry.space_group_name_H-M   'P 1'
#
loop_
_entity.id
_entity.type
_entity.pdbx_description
1 polymer ?
#
loop_
_entity_poly.entity_id
_entity_poly.type
_entity_poly.pdbx_seq_one_letter_code
_entity_poly.pdbx_strand_id
1 'polypeptide(L)'
;MEYPKLHFDGQIWRPPYEANSQLLQVTSGCTWSKCKFCSLYYGTPFRMSPISEIEEDLNVIRQWQPRARRLYLTGANPFALSYNKLMDIAILLRKYMPDMVSFGMFARVTDIAPKSVEELKNLRHMKLDNINIGMETAHDPTL
;
A
#
# COMPACT_ATOMS: atom_id res chain seq x y z
N MET A 1 -12.01 -13.03 -23.73
CA MET A 1 -11.46 -11.72 -23.33
C MET A 1 -10.51 -11.91 -22.17
N GLU A 2 -9.26 -11.57 -22.34
CA GLU A 2 -8.28 -11.66 -21.25
C GLU A 2 -8.38 -10.40 -20.38
N TYR A 3 -8.42 -10.61 -19.07
CA TYR A 3 -8.34 -9.51 -18.14
C TYR A 3 -6.89 -9.00 -18.07
N PRO A 4 -6.68 -7.69 -17.97
CA PRO A 4 -5.33 -7.16 -17.86
C PRO A 4 -4.67 -7.67 -16.58
N LYS A 5 -3.39 -7.98 -16.68
CA LYS A 5 -2.60 -8.41 -15.53
C LYS A 5 -1.88 -7.23 -14.91
N LEU A 6 -2.05 -7.07 -13.62
CA LEU A 6 -1.27 -6.15 -12.83
C LEU A 6 -0.06 -6.88 -12.25
N HIS A 7 0.95 -6.12 -11.83
CA HIS A 7 2.16 -6.67 -11.22
C HIS A 7 1.91 -7.00 -9.75
N PHE A 8 1.46 -8.23 -9.47
CA PHE A 8 1.29 -8.72 -8.11
C PHE A 8 2.26 -9.86 -7.82
N ASP A 9 2.99 -9.75 -6.72
CA ASP A 9 3.92 -10.78 -6.25
C ASP A 9 3.24 -11.63 -5.16
N GLY A 10 2.89 -12.89 -5.50
CA GLY A 10 2.30 -13.81 -4.55
C GLY A 10 0.87 -13.44 -4.14
N GLN A 11 0.50 -13.80 -2.91
CA GLN A 11 -0.83 -13.55 -2.38
C GLN A 11 -1.01 -12.10 -1.98
N ILE A 12 -2.21 -11.58 -2.25
CA ILE A 12 -2.56 -10.20 -1.95
C ILE A 12 -3.53 -10.20 -0.77
N TRP A 13 -3.23 -9.39 0.23
CA TRP A 13 -4.06 -9.24 1.42
C TRP A 13 -4.62 -7.83 1.51
N ARG A 14 -5.89 -7.73 1.88
CA ARG A 14 -6.56 -6.45 2.11
C ARG A 14 -7.60 -6.61 3.22
N PRO A 15 -7.92 -5.52 3.95
CA PRO A 15 -9.01 -5.57 4.94
C PRO A 15 -10.34 -5.88 4.24
N PRO A 16 -11.27 -6.59 4.92
CA PRO A 16 -12.57 -6.91 4.32
C PRO A 16 -13.35 -5.69 3.82
N TYR A 17 -13.24 -4.57 4.51
CA TYR A 17 -13.93 -3.34 4.08
C TYR A 17 -13.31 -2.68 2.85
N GLU A 18 -12.17 -3.15 2.38
CA GLU A 18 -11.54 -2.70 1.13
C GLU A 18 -11.85 -3.64 -0.05
N ALA A 19 -12.85 -4.50 0.10
CA ALA A 19 -13.19 -5.49 -0.93
C ALA A 19 -13.49 -4.86 -2.30
N ASN A 20 -14.04 -3.65 -2.31
CA ASN A 20 -14.39 -2.94 -3.53
C ASN A 20 -13.34 -1.91 -3.97
N SER A 21 -12.23 -1.82 -3.27
CA SER A 21 -11.16 -0.89 -3.63
C SER A 21 -10.35 -1.44 -4.79
N GLN A 22 -9.87 -0.56 -5.65
CA GLN A 22 -8.91 -0.95 -6.69
C GLN A 22 -7.55 -1.17 -6.03
N LEU A 23 -6.98 -2.35 -6.24
CA LEU A 23 -5.69 -2.71 -5.66
C LEU A 23 -4.55 -2.27 -6.58
N LEU A 24 -3.47 -1.83 -5.97
CA LEU A 24 -2.23 -1.47 -6.67
C LEU A 24 -1.04 -1.92 -5.80
N GLN A 25 -0.17 -2.77 -6.33
CA GLN A 25 1.02 -3.16 -5.60
C GLN A 25 2.09 -2.08 -5.66
N VAL A 26 2.54 -1.63 -4.51
CA VAL A 26 3.65 -0.67 -4.40
C VAL A 26 4.85 -1.25 -3.64
N THR A 27 4.62 -2.27 -2.83
CA THR A 27 5.68 -3.03 -2.16
C THR A 27 5.33 -4.51 -2.12
N SER A 28 6.34 -5.35 -1.92
CA SER A 28 6.17 -6.77 -1.60
C SER A 28 7.01 -7.11 -0.38
N GLY A 29 6.62 -8.18 0.32
CA GLY A 29 7.30 -8.60 1.54
C GLY A 29 6.98 -7.73 2.74
N CYS A 30 7.54 -8.12 3.88
CA CYS A 30 7.38 -7.43 5.16
C CYS A 30 8.74 -7.01 5.71
N THR A 31 8.85 -5.81 6.23
CA THR A 31 10.11 -5.30 6.80
C THR A 31 10.54 -6.05 8.05
N TRP A 32 9.62 -6.72 8.74
CA TRP A 32 9.92 -7.46 9.97
C TRP A 32 10.06 -8.96 9.75
N SER A 33 9.00 -9.60 9.26
CA SER A 33 8.93 -11.05 8.93
C SER A 33 9.35 -12.00 10.07
N LYS A 34 9.21 -11.56 11.33
CA LYS A 34 9.66 -12.33 12.51
C LYS A 34 8.53 -12.64 13.49
N CYS A 35 7.28 -12.33 13.14
CA CYS A 35 6.16 -12.59 14.02
C CYS A 35 5.92 -14.10 14.14
N LYS A 36 5.83 -14.59 15.37
CA LYS A 36 5.69 -16.02 15.65
C LYS A 36 4.41 -16.63 15.08
N PHE A 37 3.36 -15.82 14.95
CA PHE A 37 2.03 -16.24 14.50
C PHE A 37 1.78 -15.97 13.01
N CYS A 38 2.67 -15.25 12.33
CA CYS A 38 2.44 -14.80 10.97
C CYS A 38 3.46 -15.42 10.00
N SER A 39 2.96 -16.10 8.98
CA SER A 39 3.79 -16.69 7.93
C SER A 39 3.51 -16.11 6.54
N LEU A 40 2.68 -15.06 6.46
CA LEU A 40 2.18 -14.51 5.19
C LEU A 40 3.30 -14.08 4.24
N TYR A 41 4.36 -13.49 4.78
CA TYR A 41 5.47 -12.96 3.98
C TYR A 41 6.78 -13.68 4.28
N TYR A 42 6.69 -14.87 4.86
CA TYR A 42 7.87 -15.66 5.21
C TYR A 42 8.68 -15.97 3.95
N GLY A 43 9.98 -15.67 4.01
CA GLY A 43 10.86 -15.89 2.86
C GLY A 43 10.76 -14.84 1.75
N THR A 44 9.87 -13.85 1.87
CA THR A 44 9.74 -12.78 0.88
C THR A 44 10.40 -11.51 1.41
N PRO A 45 11.53 -11.09 0.86
CA PRO A 45 12.19 -9.85 1.30
C PRO A 45 11.34 -8.63 0.94
N PHE A 46 11.41 -7.61 1.80
CA PHE A 46 10.73 -6.34 1.52
C PHE A 46 11.41 -5.63 0.34
N ARG A 47 10.60 -5.21 -0.63
CA ARG A 47 11.07 -4.35 -1.71
C ARG A 47 9.97 -3.43 -2.19
N MET A 48 10.37 -2.26 -2.68
CA MET A 48 9.48 -1.35 -3.38
C MET A 48 9.34 -1.81 -4.84
N SER A 49 8.13 -1.77 -5.38
CA SER A 49 7.92 -2.00 -6.80
C SER A 49 8.61 -0.88 -7.61
N PRO A 50 9.26 -1.21 -8.73
CA PRO A 50 9.79 -0.17 -9.59
C PRO A 50 8.71 0.82 -10.02
N ILE A 51 9.07 2.09 -10.12
CA ILE A 51 8.12 3.14 -10.54
C ILE A 51 7.52 2.81 -11.91
N SER A 52 8.31 2.24 -12.82
CA SER A 52 7.82 1.83 -14.13
C SER A 52 6.68 0.81 -14.05
N GLU A 53 6.78 -0.17 -13.14
CA GLU A 53 5.70 -1.15 -12.93
C GLU A 53 4.45 -0.48 -12.36
N ILE A 54 4.62 0.44 -11.41
CA ILE A 54 3.50 1.18 -10.83
C ILE A 54 2.80 2.00 -11.92
N GLU A 55 3.55 2.66 -12.78
CA GLU A 55 2.98 3.44 -13.89
C GLU A 55 2.26 2.56 -14.89
N GLU A 56 2.84 1.41 -15.25
CA GLU A 56 2.19 0.44 -16.15
C GLU A 56 0.87 -0.03 -15.57
N ASP A 57 0.86 -0.37 -14.28
CA ASP A 57 -0.35 -0.82 -13.60
C ASP A 57 -1.40 0.30 -13.55
N LEU A 58 -0.99 1.53 -13.29
CA LEU A 58 -1.90 2.66 -13.29
C LEU A 58 -2.49 2.93 -14.69
N ASN A 59 -1.72 2.74 -15.73
CA ASN A 59 -2.24 2.84 -17.09
C ASN A 59 -3.29 1.78 -17.37
N VAL A 60 -3.07 0.55 -16.92
CA VAL A 60 -4.05 -0.54 -17.06
C VAL A 60 -5.31 -0.22 -16.26
N ILE A 61 -5.16 0.19 -15.02
CA ILE A 61 -6.29 0.55 -14.15
C ILE A 61 -7.10 1.69 -14.78
N ARG A 62 -6.42 2.70 -15.31
CA ARG A 62 -7.06 3.84 -15.96
C ARG A 62 -7.96 3.41 -17.14
N GLN A 63 -7.54 2.40 -17.88
CA GLN A 63 -8.30 1.88 -19.02
C GLN A 63 -9.51 1.07 -18.58
N TRP A 64 -9.37 0.27 -17.52
CA TRP A 64 -10.40 -0.68 -17.10
C TRP A 64 -11.31 -0.14 -15.99
N GLN A 65 -10.77 0.72 -15.11
CA GLN A 65 -11.48 1.31 -13.98
C GLN A 65 -11.23 2.82 -13.92
N PRO A 66 -11.54 3.57 -15.00
CA PRO A 66 -11.19 5.01 -15.07
C PRO A 66 -11.87 5.84 -13.99
N ARG A 67 -12.96 5.35 -13.41
CA ARG A 67 -13.74 6.04 -12.38
C ARG A 67 -13.52 5.48 -10.99
N ALA A 68 -12.46 4.69 -10.80
CA ALA A 68 -12.13 4.19 -9.47
C ALA A 68 -11.90 5.38 -8.53
N ARG A 69 -12.60 5.39 -7.41
CA ARG A 69 -12.55 6.48 -6.42
C ARG A 69 -11.70 6.13 -5.23
N ARG A 70 -11.48 4.85 -5.00
CA ARG A 70 -10.70 4.34 -3.87
C ARG A 70 -9.63 3.38 -4.36
N LEU A 71 -8.37 3.64 -4.02
CA LEU A 71 -7.27 2.72 -4.24
C LEU A 71 -6.75 2.21 -2.90
N TYR A 72 -6.35 0.95 -2.89
CA TYR A 72 -5.67 0.36 -1.74
C TYR A 72 -4.30 -0.14 -2.20
N LEU A 73 -3.24 0.42 -1.60
CA LEU A 73 -1.86 0.09 -1.97
C LEU A 73 -1.46 -1.20 -1.24
N THR A 74 -1.14 -2.23 -2.00
CA THR A 74 -0.89 -3.55 -1.43
C THR A 74 0.57 -3.72 -0.98
N GLY A 75 0.75 -4.64 -0.05
CA GLY A 75 2.01 -4.96 0.60
C GLY A 75 1.77 -5.13 2.09
N ALA A 76 2.72 -5.74 2.80
CA ALA A 76 2.59 -5.93 4.24
C ALA A 76 2.59 -4.59 4.98
N ASN A 77 3.48 -3.70 4.60
CA ASN A 77 3.59 -2.38 5.20
C ASN A 77 4.23 -1.37 4.22
N PRO A 78 3.49 -0.97 3.18
CA PRO A 78 4.00 0.04 2.24
C PRO A 78 4.41 1.35 2.91
N PHE A 79 3.83 1.66 4.07
CA PHE A 79 4.14 2.88 4.81
C PHE A 79 5.57 2.90 5.36
N ALA A 80 6.31 1.78 5.29
CA ALA A 80 7.73 1.74 5.58
C ALA A 80 8.57 2.52 4.56
N LEU A 81 8.03 2.80 3.39
CA LEU A 81 8.70 3.64 2.41
C LEU A 81 8.94 5.04 2.98
N SER A 82 10.02 5.68 2.53
CA SER A 82 10.30 7.05 2.95
C SER A 82 9.19 8.00 2.52
N TYR A 83 9.08 9.13 3.22
CA TYR A 83 8.11 10.17 2.87
C TYR A 83 8.21 10.58 1.40
N ASN A 84 9.45 10.77 0.90
CA ASN A 84 9.65 11.17 -0.49
C ASN A 84 9.11 10.14 -1.48
N LYS A 85 9.34 8.85 -1.22
CA LYS A 85 8.82 7.78 -2.07
C LYS A 85 7.31 7.69 -2.03
N LEU A 86 6.72 7.85 -0.85
CA LEU A 86 5.27 7.89 -0.70
C LEU A 86 4.65 9.08 -1.44
N MET A 87 5.30 10.23 -1.40
CA MET A 87 4.85 11.40 -2.14
C MET A 87 4.94 11.18 -3.65
N ASP A 88 6.01 10.56 -4.14
CA ASP A 88 6.14 10.22 -5.55
C ASP A 88 5.00 9.31 -6.01
N ILE A 89 4.68 8.30 -5.22
CA ILE A 89 3.55 7.41 -5.51
C ILE A 89 2.24 8.19 -5.50
N ALA A 90 2.02 9.03 -4.51
CA ALA A 90 0.78 9.83 -4.39
C ALA A 90 0.60 10.76 -5.59
N ILE A 91 1.68 11.37 -6.07
CA ILE A 91 1.66 12.22 -7.27
C ILE A 91 1.25 11.39 -8.49
N LEU A 92 1.80 10.18 -8.65
CA LEU A 92 1.42 9.29 -9.73
C LEU A 92 -0.06 8.90 -9.67
N LEU A 93 -0.56 8.58 -8.47
CA LEU A 93 -1.97 8.25 -8.29
C LEU A 93 -2.88 9.39 -8.77
N ARG A 94 -2.56 10.62 -8.40
CA ARG A 94 -3.33 11.79 -8.82
C ARG A 94 -3.24 12.05 -10.31
N LYS A 95 -2.09 11.78 -10.90
CA LYS A 95 -1.87 11.97 -12.33
C LYS A 95 -2.70 11.00 -13.17
N TYR A 96 -2.68 9.71 -12.80
CA TYR A 96 -3.34 8.66 -13.58
C TYR A 96 -4.81 8.45 -13.20
N MET A 97 -5.18 8.75 -11.96
CA MET A 97 -6.52 8.51 -11.42
C MET A 97 -7.12 9.81 -10.88
N PRO A 98 -7.49 10.76 -11.76
CA PRO A 98 -7.99 12.07 -11.33
C PRO A 98 -9.29 12.01 -10.53
N ASP A 99 -10.09 10.95 -10.70
CA ASP A 99 -11.35 10.78 -9.96
C ASP A 99 -11.14 10.12 -8.59
N MET A 100 -9.91 9.75 -8.24
CA MET A 100 -9.60 9.16 -6.95
C MET A 100 -9.93 10.14 -5.83
N VAL A 101 -10.69 9.67 -4.84
CA VAL A 101 -11.08 10.44 -3.66
C VAL A 101 -10.11 10.18 -2.51
N SER A 102 -9.64 8.94 -2.39
CA SER A 102 -8.77 8.54 -1.28
C SER A 102 -8.02 7.26 -1.60
N PHE A 103 -6.94 7.02 -0.84
CA PHE A 103 -6.22 5.75 -0.87
C PHE A 103 -5.76 5.38 0.54
N GLY A 104 -5.50 4.10 0.73
CA GLY A 104 -5.05 3.57 2.01
C GLY A 104 -4.01 2.48 1.85
N MET A 105 -3.42 2.05 2.96
CA MET A 105 -2.40 1.01 2.96
C MET A 105 -2.20 0.44 4.37
N PHE A 106 -1.48 -0.68 4.44
CA PHE A 106 -1.03 -1.23 5.71
C PHE A 106 0.24 -0.53 6.20
N ALA A 107 0.39 -0.47 7.52
CA ALA A 107 1.56 0.09 8.17
C ALA A 107 1.88 -0.69 9.45
N ARG A 108 3.12 -0.59 9.89
CA ARG A 108 3.50 -0.94 11.26
C ARG A 108 3.70 0.36 12.04
N VAL A 109 3.57 0.30 13.36
CA VAL A 109 3.80 1.49 14.21
C VAL A 109 5.17 2.10 13.94
N THR A 110 6.18 1.25 13.75
CA THR A 110 7.54 1.69 13.47
C THR A 110 7.72 2.41 12.13
N ASP A 111 6.75 2.30 11.23
CA ASP A 111 6.77 3.02 9.94
C ASP A 111 6.33 4.47 10.11
N ILE A 112 5.55 4.75 11.14
CA ILE A 112 4.99 6.08 11.40
C ILE A 112 5.99 6.95 12.16
N ALA A 113 6.65 6.36 13.16
CA ALA A 113 7.54 7.08 14.07
C ALA A 113 8.63 7.93 13.37
N PRO A 114 9.28 7.47 12.28
CA PRO A 114 10.29 8.27 11.61
C PRO A 114 9.76 9.48 10.84
N LYS A 115 8.44 9.54 10.60
CA LYS A 115 7.83 10.63 9.83
C LYS A 115 7.37 11.75 10.74
N SER A 116 7.61 12.99 10.30
CA SER A 116 7.17 14.16 11.06
C SER A 116 5.67 14.38 10.93
N VAL A 117 5.10 15.14 11.86
CA VAL A 117 3.68 15.52 11.79
C VAL A 117 3.38 16.27 10.49
N GLU A 118 4.28 17.13 10.05
CA GLU A 118 4.13 17.87 8.80
C GLU A 118 4.11 16.93 7.58
N GLU A 119 4.99 15.93 7.56
CA GLU A 119 5.00 14.93 6.51
C GLU A 119 3.70 14.12 6.47
N LEU A 120 3.18 13.75 7.64
CA LEU A 120 1.90 13.05 7.73
C LEU A 120 0.74 13.91 7.23
N LYS A 121 0.74 15.20 7.57
CA LYS A 121 -0.26 16.15 7.06
C LYS A 121 -0.20 16.27 5.54
N ASN A 122 1.00 16.35 4.98
CA ASN A 122 1.17 16.44 3.52
C ASN A 122 0.63 15.20 2.81
N LEU A 123 0.89 14.01 3.36
CA LEU A 123 0.33 12.77 2.80
C LEU A 123 -1.20 12.76 2.87
N ARG A 124 -1.77 13.28 3.96
CA ARG A 124 -3.21 13.43 4.10
C ARG A 124 -3.77 14.36 3.02
N HIS A 125 -3.12 15.45 2.75
CA HIS A 125 -3.51 16.37 1.67
C HIS A 125 -3.44 15.70 0.29
N MET A 126 -2.60 14.69 0.13
CA MET A 126 -2.49 13.91 -1.10
C MET A 126 -3.51 12.78 -1.20
N LYS A 127 -4.53 12.78 -0.33
CA LYS A 127 -5.65 11.84 -0.32
C LYS A 127 -5.40 10.53 0.43
N LEU A 128 -4.29 10.39 1.15
CA LEU A 128 -4.11 9.28 2.08
C LEU A 128 -5.07 9.48 3.26
N ASP A 129 -6.07 8.60 3.39
CA ASP A 129 -7.09 8.76 4.42
C ASP A 129 -7.04 7.69 5.50
N ASN A 130 -6.39 6.57 5.23
CA ASN A 130 -6.42 5.45 6.15
C ASN A 130 -5.11 4.65 6.11
N ILE A 131 -4.63 4.33 7.32
CA ILE A 131 -3.51 3.44 7.52
C ILE A 131 -3.99 2.32 8.44
N ASN A 132 -3.88 1.08 7.99
CA ASN A 132 -4.26 -0.08 8.79
C ASN A 132 -3.04 -0.60 9.51
N ILE A 133 -3.07 -0.52 10.85
CA ILE A 133 -1.94 -0.90 11.70
C ILE A 133 -2.30 -2.17 12.45
N GLY A 134 -1.47 -3.21 12.29
CA GLY A 134 -1.62 -4.43 13.06
C GLY A 134 -1.10 -4.24 14.47
N MET A 135 -1.96 -4.39 15.46
CA MET A 135 -1.57 -4.46 16.86
C MET A 135 -1.40 -5.91 17.32
N GLU A 136 -2.20 -6.79 16.74
CA GLU A 136 -2.27 -8.24 16.96
C GLU A 136 -2.68 -8.58 18.38
N THR A 137 -1.82 -8.29 19.38
CA THR A 137 -2.10 -8.53 20.80
C THR A 137 -1.34 -7.53 21.66
N ALA A 138 -1.88 -7.24 22.83
CA ALA A 138 -1.20 -6.47 23.88
C ALA A 138 -0.52 -7.41 24.90
N HIS A 139 -0.57 -8.72 24.70
CA HIS A 139 0.01 -9.72 25.59
C HIS A 139 1.47 -9.96 25.22
N ASP A 140 2.41 -9.45 26.03
CA ASP A 140 3.85 -9.48 25.76
C ASP A 140 4.40 -10.88 25.39
N PRO A 141 4.03 -11.98 26.09
CA PRO A 141 4.57 -13.29 25.72
C PRO A 141 4.21 -13.79 24.34
N THR A 142 3.16 -13.23 23.71
CA THR A 142 2.72 -13.61 22.36
C THR A 142 3.53 -12.86 21.29
N LEU A 143 4.06 -11.70 21.63
CA LEU A 143 4.83 -10.84 20.71
C LEU A 143 6.34 -11.27 20.61
#